data_03e1ac00b07e07ba4ac2b5acc318f8f6
#
_entry.id   03e1ac00b07e07ba4ac2b5acc318f8f6
#
_cell.length_a   1.000
_cell.length_b   1.000
_cell.length_c   1.000
_cell.angle_alpha   90.00
_cell.angle_beta   90.00
_cell.angle_gamma   90.00
#
_symmetry.space_group_name_H-M   'P 1'
#
loop_
_entity.id
_entity.type
_entity.pdbx_description
1 polymer ?
#
loop_
_entity_poly.entity_id
_entity_poly.type
_entity_poly.pdbx_seq_one_letter_code
_entity_poly.pdbx_strand_id
1 'polypeptide(L)'
;MPMITVAYATTRSEAGLKAAVAQAASDLAAKILHKDPKVTAVKVQAVDSADWFCAGHSLAQSGLAAFWLEIRITEGTNTKDEKAAFIAAVFKRMGELLGSLHAISYVYVHDARADGYGFSGVTQERRYVAGKLGTKLSAAA
;
A
#
# COMPACT_ATOMS: atom_id res chain seq x y z
N MET A 1 9.05 -7.95 0.80
CA MET A 1 8.01 -8.14 -0.21
C MET A 1 6.68 -7.61 0.28
N PRO A 2 6.19 -6.47 -0.19
CA PRO A 2 4.90 -5.96 0.26
C PRO A 2 3.75 -6.34 -0.69
N MET A 3 2.59 -6.55 -0.09
CA MET A 3 1.32 -6.47 -0.77
C MET A 3 0.64 -5.15 -0.38
N ILE A 4 0.30 -4.34 -1.36
CA ILE A 4 -0.36 -3.05 -1.17
C ILE A 4 -1.77 -3.13 -1.73
N THR A 5 -2.75 -2.69 -0.97
CA THR A 5 -4.12 -2.52 -1.43
C THR A 5 -4.51 -1.06 -1.29
N VAL A 6 -5.09 -0.49 -2.33
CA VAL A 6 -5.57 0.88 -2.35
C VAL A 6 -7.02 0.89 -2.82
N ALA A 7 -7.91 1.44 -2.00
CA ALA A 7 -9.24 1.84 -2.42
C ALA A 7 -9.29 3.37 -2.39
N TYR A 8 -9.92 3.99 -3.37
CA TYR A 8 -10.09 5.44 -3.39
C TYR A 8 -11.42 5.86 -4.01
N ALA A 9 -11.87 7.04 -3.63
CA ALA A 9 -12.98 7.73 -4.27
C ALA A 9 -12.53 9.16 -4.60
N THR A 10 -12.87 9.64 -5.80
CA THR A 10 -12.52 10.98 -6.28
C THR A 10 -13.52 11.44 -7.32
N THR A 11 -13.67 12.75 -7.46
CA THR A 11 -14.43 13.36 -8.56
C THR A 11 -13.62 13.47 -9.86
N ARG A 12 -12.29 13.20 -9.80
CA ARG A 12 -11.45 13.19 -10.99
C ARG A 12 -11.67 11.92 -11.80
N SER A 13 -11.74 12.08 -13.12
CA SER A 13 -11.91 11.00 -14.08
C SER A 13 -10.79 11.02 -15.12
N GLU A 14 -9.56 10.98 -14.67
CA GLU A 14 -8.40 10.98 -15.56
C GLU A 14 -8.09 9.56 -16.04
N ALA A 15 -7.82 9.44 -17.35
CA ALA A 15 -7.30 8.18 -17.89
C ALA A 15 -5.96 7.82 -17.23
N GLY A 16 -5.82 6.56 -16.84
CA GLY A 16 -4.58 6.07 -16.21
C GLY A 16 -4.43 6.40 -14.71
N LEU A 17 -5.45 6.94 -14.05
CA LEU A 17 -5.38 7.28 -12.62
C LEU A 17 -5.08 6.07 -11.74
N LYS A 18 -5.70 4.92 -11.99
CA LYS A 18 -5.39 3.68 -11.25
C LYS A 18 -3.94 3.26 -11.39
N ALA A 19 -3.39 3.33 -12.60
CA ALA A 19 -1.99 3.03 -12.85
C ALA A 19 -1.06 4.02 -12.14
N ALA A 20 -1.40 5.30 -12.13
CA ALA A 20 -0.65 6.34 -11.43
C ALA A 20 -0.67 6.12 -9.90
N VAL A 21 -1.80 5.75 -9.34
CA VAL A 21 -1.94 5.39 -7.91
C VAL A 21 -1.09 4.16 -7.57
N ALA A 22 -1.15 3.11 -8.39
CA ALA A 22 -0.35 1.90 -8.19
C ALA A 22 1.15 2.18 -8.25
N GLN A 23 1.58 2.96 -9.25
CA GLN A 23 2.99 3.34 -9.40
C GLN A 23 3.47 4.17 -8.21
N ALA A 24 2.70 5.17 -7.79
CA ALA A 24 3.03 6.01 -6.64
C ALA A 24 3.19 5.18 -5.35
N ALA A 25 2.28 4.24 -5.08
CA ALA A 25 2.36 3.37 -3.92
C ALA A 25 3.61 2.49 -3.94
N SER A 26 3.94 1.90 -5.09
CA SER A 26 5.14 1.08 -5.27
C SER A 26 6.43 1.89 -5.11
N ASP A 27 6.50 3.08 -5.72
CA ASP A 27 7.67 3.95 -5.66
C ASP A 27 7.96 4.44 -4.24
N LEU A 28 6.92 4.82 -3.50
CA LEU A 28 7.05 5.25 -2.11
C LEU A 28 7.47 4.10 -1.20
N ALA A 29 6.94 2.89 -1.41
CA ALA A 29 7.36 1.70 -0.68
C ALA A 29 8.84 1.37 -0.94
N ALA A 30 9.30 1.50 -2.18
CA ALA A 30 10.71 1.30 -2.53
C ALA A 30 11.61 2.38 -1.90
N LYS A 31 11.23 3.65 -2.03
CA LYS A 31 12.03 4.78 -1.60
C LYS A 31 12.14 4.91 -0.08
N ILE A 32 11.04 4.72 0.64
CA ILE A 32 10.96 5.01 2.07
C ILE A 32 11.06 3.74 2.92
N LEU A 33 10.40 2.66 2.50
CA LEU A 33 10.42 1.39 3.23
C LEU A 33 11.45 0.40 2.69
N HIS A 34 12.23 0.79 1.68
CA HIS A 34 13.29 -0.02 1.07
C HIS A 34 12.80 -1.37 0.53
N LYS A 35 11.58 -1.39 -0.03
CA LYS A 35 10.98 -2.59 -0.60
C LYS A 35 11.40 -2.75 -2.07
N ASP A 36 11.65 -3.99 -2.48
CA ASP A 36 12.00 -4.30 -3.87
C ASP A 36 10.75 -4.18 -4.77
N PRO A 37 10.71 -3.25 -5.73
CA PRO A 37 9.57 -3.08 -6.62
C PRO A 37 9.30 -4.30 -7.49
N LYS A 38 10.32 -5.12 -7.79
CA LYS A 38 10.17 -6.34 -8.61
C LYS A 38 9.29 -7.41 -7.96
N VAL A 39 9.14 -7.33 -6.66
CA VAL A 39 8.33 -8.27 -5.86
C VAL A 39 7.26 -7.55 -5.05
N THR A 40 6.91 -6.34 -5.42
CA THR A 40 5.83 -5.55 -4.85
C THR A 40 4.57 -5.74 -5.70
N ALA A 41 3.47 -6.13 -5.07
CA ALA A 41 2.17 -6.19 -5.72
C ALA A 41 1.28 -5.06 -5.21
N VAL A 42 0.54 -4.43 -6.13
CA VAL A 42 -0.42 -3.35 -5.80
C VAL A 42 -1.77 -3.67 -6.42
N LYS A 43 -2.80 -3.72 -5.59
CA LYS A 43 -4.20 -3.85 -6.01
C LYS A 43 -4.89 -2.51 -5.82
N VAL A 44 -5.52 -1.98 -6.85
CA VAL A 44 -6.21 -0.68 -6.82
C VAL A 44 -7.68 -0.86 -7.18
N GLN A 45 -8.54 -0.23 -6.39
CA GLN A 45 -9.98 -0.23 -6.58
C GLN A 45 -10.51 1.21 -6.50
N ALA A 46 -11.20 1.66 -7.54
CA ALA A 46 -11.99 2.88 -7.50
C ALA A 46 -13.36 2.57 -6.89
N VAL A 47 -13.82 3.41 -5.98
CA VAL A 47 -15.13 3.33 -5.32
C VAL A 47 -15.93 4.57 -5.71
N ASP A 48 -17.21 4.41 -5.96
CA ASP A 48 -18.10 5.56 -6.21
C ASP A 48 -18.13 6.47 -4.96
N SER A 49 -18.02 7.77 -5.17
CA SER A 49 -18.06 8.76 -4.08
C SER A 49 -19.38 8.73 -3.29
N ALA A 50 -20.47 8.24 -3.89
CA ALA A 50 -21.74 8.02 -3.21
C ALA A 50 -21.71 6.84 -2.23
N ASP A 51 -20.77 5.91 -2.40
CA ASP A 51 -20.62 4.69 -1.58
C ASP A 51 -19.52 4.81 -0.52
N TRP A 52 -18.87 5.97 -0.43
CA TRP A 52 -17.84 6.23 0.57
C TRP A 52 -18.31 7.29 1.57
N PHE A 53 -18.36 6.93 2.84
CA PHE A 53 -18.86 7.80 3.91
C PHE A 53 -17.75 8.19 4.86
N CYS A 54 -17.64 9.49 5.13
CA CYS A 54 -16.78 10.07 6.15
C CYS A 54 -17.64 10.89 7.11
N ALA A 55 -17.51 10.65 8.41
CA ALA A 55 -18.32 11.31 9.44
C ALA A 55 -19.84 11.25 9.17
N GLY A 56 -20.31 10.13 8.59
CA GLY A 56 -21.74 9.92 8.30
C GLY A 56 -22.26 10.56 7.01
N HIS A 57 -21.39 11.23 6.23
CA HIS A 57 -21.75 11.87 4.96
C HIS A 57 -20.99 11.26 3.79
N SER A 58 -21.64 11.07 2.65
CA SER A 58 -20.98 10.57 1.46
C SER A 58 -20.00 11.60 0.88
N LEU A 59 -18.93 11.15 0.26
CA LEU A 59 -18.00 12.03 -0.44
C LEU A 59 -18.64 12.77 -1.62
N ALA A 60 -19.69 12.20 -2.22
CA ALA A 60 -20.46 12.86 -3.27
C ALA A 60 -21.07 14.20 -2.79
N GLN A 61 -21.40 14.30 -1.50
CA GLN A 61 -21.94 15.52 -0.91
C GLN A 61 -20.87 16.59 -0.67
N SER A 62 -19.65 16.18 -0.31
CA SER A 62 -18.56 17.11 0.01
C SER A 62 -17.70 17.52 -1.18
N GLY A 63 -17.70 16.74 -2.24
CA GLY A 63 -16.80 16.92 -3.38
C GLY A 63 -15.34 16.61 -3.08
N LEU A 64 -15.04 16.06 -1.91
CA LEU A 64 -13.69 15.66 -1.51
C LEU A 64 -13.37 14.25 -2.00
N ALA A 65 -12.08 13.96 -2.11
CA ALA A 65 -11.56 12.62 -2.33
C ALA A 65 -11.20 11.96 -1.00
N ALA A 66 -11.14 10.65 -0.98
CA ALA A 66 -10.60 9.87 0.13
C ALA A 66 -9.94 8.60 -0.37
N PHE A 67 -9.08 8.03 0.46
CA PHE A 67 -8.47 6.75 0.18
C PHE A 67 -8.23 5.93 1.45
N TRP A 68 -8.13 4.63 1.24
CA TRP A 68 -7.58 3.64 2.16
C TRP A 68 -6.40 2.95 1.49
N LEU A 69 -5.21 3.06 2.06
CA LEU A 69 -4.05 2.31 1.62
C LEU A 69 -3.58 1.41 2.77
N GLU A 70 -3.49 0.12 2.50
CA GLU A 70 -2.88 -0.85 3.39
C GLU A 70 -1.65 -1.45 2.71
N ILE A 71 -0.54 -1.45 3.42
CA ILE A 71 0.67 -2.16 3.02
C ILE A 71 1.03 -3.21 4.07
N ARG A 72 1.21 -4.44 3.64
CA ARG A 72 1.72 -5.53 4.48
C ARG A 72 3.20 -5.71 4.23
N ILE A 73 3.98 -5.59 5.30
CA ILE A 73 5.42 -5.78 5.31
C ILE A 73 5.80 -6.82 6.37
N THR A 74 6.98 -7.42 6.24
CA THR A 74 7.48 -8.32 7.27
C THR A 74 7.83 -7.53 8.53
N GLU A 75 7.37 -7.97 9.69
CA GLU A 75 7.68 -7.34 10.97
C GLU A 75 9.18 -7.20 11.21
N GLY A 76 9.58 -6.12 11.88
CA GLY A 76 10.98 -5.86 12.21
C GLY A 76 11.85 -5.40 11.05
N THR A 77 11.28 -5.18 9.85
CA THR A 77 12.06 -4.73 8.68
C THR A 77 12.07 -3.21 8.48
N ASN A 78 11.26 -2.47 9.22
CA ASN A 78 11.22 -1.00 9.16
C ASN A 78 11.06 -0.38 10.53
N THR A 79 11.66 0.79 10.70
CA THR A 79 11.59 1.60 11.92
C THR A 79 10.26 2.36 12.03
N LYS A 80 9.97 2.88 13.21
CA LYS A 80 8.82 3.79 13.45
C LYS A 80 8.89 5.03 12.57
N ASP A 81 10.08 5.61 12.43
CA ASP A 81 10.29 6.84 11.65
C ASP A 81 10.08 6.60 10.16
N GLU A 82 10.54 5.47 9.63
CA GLU A 82 10.29 5.08 8.24
C GLU A 82 8.79 4.89 7.97
N LYS A 83 8.07 4.24 8.88
CA LYS A 83 6.62 4.06 8.76
C LYS A 83 5.88 5.41 8.82
N ALA A 84 6.26 6.30 9.74
CA ALA A 84 5.69 7.64 9.83
C ALA A 84 5.95 8.46 8.56
N ALA A 85 7.17 8.43 8.05
CA ALA A 85 7.53 9.10 6.80
C ALA A 85 6.75 8.56 5.60
N PHE A 86 6.54 7.24 5.53
CA PHE A 86 5.74 6.60 4.49
C PHE A 86 4.28 7.07 4.54
N ILE A 87 3.66 7.07 5.72
CA ILE A 87 2.27 7.51 5.92
C ILE A 87 2.09 8.97 5.43
N ALA A 88 3.00 9.86 5.84
CA ALA A 88 2.95 11.27 5.44
C ALA A 88 3.14 11.45 3.92
N ALA A 89 4.10 10.74 3.32
CA ALA A 89 4.38 10.82 1.89
C ALA A 89 3.24 10.27 1.04
N VAL A 90 2.61 9.17 1.47
CA VAL A 90 1.42 8.61 0.80
C VAL A 90 0.27 9.59 0.83
N PHE A 91 -0.05 10.17 1.99
CA PHE A 91 -1.14 11.14 2.11
C PHE A 91 -0.93 12.33 1.16
N LYS A 92 0.28 12.90 1.15
CA LYS A 92 0.64 14.00 0.25
C LYS A 92 0.47 13.61 -1.22
N ARG A 93 1.03 12.45 -1.60
CA ARG A 93 1.01 12.00 -3.01
C ARG A 93 -0.41 11.66 -3.48
N MET A 94 -1.22 11.05 -2.65
CA MET A 94 -2.62 10.78 -2.98
C MET A 94 -3.41 12.07 -3.16
N GLY A 95 -3.15 13.13 -2.37
CA GLY A 95 -3.76 14.44 -2.57
C GLY A 95 -3.41 15.06 -3.93
N GLU A 96 -2.18 14.91 -4.38
CA GLU A 96 -1.76 15.37 -5.72
C GLU A 96 -2.49 14.62 -6.84
N LEU A 97 -2.72 13.32 -6.68
CA LEU A 97 -3.36 12.46 -7.67
C LEU A 97 -4.89 12.55 -7.65
N LEU A 98 -5.50 12.54 -6.47
CA LEU A 98 -6.95 12.41 -6.30
C LEU A 98 -7.68 13.74 -6.12
N GLY A 99 -6.97 14.81 -5.79
CA GLY A 99 -7.53 16.12 -5.46
C GLY A 99 -7.61 16.37 -3.96
N SER A 100 -8.43 17.35 -3.56
CA SER A 100 -8.56 17.70 -2.15
C SER A 100 -9.07 16.52 -1.33
N LEU A 101 -8.23 16.06 -0.40
CA LEU A 101 -8.54 14.90 0.42
C LEU A 101 -9.37 15.27 1.64
N HIS A 102 -10.33 14.42 1.95
CA HIS A 102 -10.93 14.38 3.28
C HIS A 102 -9.88 13.91 4.30
N ALA A 103 -9.82 14.57 5.46
CA ALA A 103 -8.84 14.24 6.50
C ALA A 103 -8.96 12.78 7.01
N ILE A 104 -10.17 12.21 6.92
CA ILE A 104 -10.41 10.79 7.22
C ILE A 104 -10.04 9.95 5.99
N SER A 105 -8.75 9.92 5.69
CA SER A 105 -8.11 9.03 4.71
C SER A 105 -6.98 8.30 5.41
N TYR A 106 -6.86 7.00 5.20
CA TYR A 106 -6.03 6.15 6.03
C TYR A 106 -4.87 5.52 5.26
N VAL A 107 -3.73 5.46 5.92
CA VAL A 107 -2.61 4.60 5.54
C VAL A 107 -2.34 3.65 6.70
N TYR A 108 -2.40 2.36 6.44
CA TYR A 108 -2.12 1.33 7.42
C TYR A 108 -0.89 0.53 7.01
N VAL A 109 0.17 0.62 7.81
CA VAL A 109 1.37 -0.22 7.67
C VAL A 109 1.22 -1.40 8.61
N HIS A 110 0.94 -2.57 8.05
CA HIS A 110 0.74 -3.81 8.79
C HIS A 110 2.04 -4.59 8.87
N ASP A 111 2.55 -4.79 10.08
CA ASP A 111 3.67 -5.70 10.36
C ASP A 111 3.16 -7.13 10.38
N ALA A 112 3.44 -7.88 9.31
CA ALA A 112 3.04 -9.27 9.20
C ALA A 112 4.14 -10.19 9.73
N ARG A 113 3.76 -11.19 10.52
CA ARG A 113 4.71 -12.19 11.01
C ARG A 113 5.36 -12.93 9.85
N ALA A 114 6.67 -13.09 9.91
CA ALA A 114 7.47 -13.71 8.85
C ALA A 114 7.09 -15.17 8.58
N ASP A 115 6.62 -15.89 9.59
CA ASP A 115 6.17 -17.29 9.51
C ASP A 115 4.77 -17.46 8.92
N GLY A 116 3.92 -16.42 8.99
CA GLY A 116 2.55 -16.41 8.49
C GLY A 116 2.34 -15.60 7.20
N TYR A 117 3.40 -15.04 6.62
CA TYR A 117 3.36 -14.20 5.44
C TYR A 117 4.37 -14.65 4.39
N GLY A 118 3.94 -14.80 3.16
CA GLY A 118 4.81 -15.28 2.09
C GLY A 118 4.26 -15.04 0.69
N PHE A 119 5.02 -15.42 -0.31
CA PHE A 119 4.62 -15.43 -1.72
C PHE A 119 5.30 -16.59 -2.46
N SER A 120 4.74 -16.96 -3.60
CA SER A 120 5.23 -18.12 -4.39
C SER A 120 5.36 -19.38 -3.52
N GLY A 121 4.41 -19.59 -2.59
CA GLY A 121 4.38 -20.77 -1.72
C GLY A 121 5.44 -20.82 -0.62
N VAL A 122 6.23 -19.75 -0.41
CA VAL A 122 7.33 -19.72 0.55
C VAL A 122 7.17 -18.56 1.53
N THR A 123 7.25 -18.84 2.84
CA THR A 123 7.17 -17.82 3.89
C THR A 123 8.37 -16.87 3.86
N GLN A 124 8.21 -15.67 4.40
CA GLN A 124 9.30 -14.71 4.53
C GLN A 124 10.39 -15.22 5.46
N GLU A 125 10.03 -15.93 6.53
CA GLU A 125 11.00 -16.57 7.43
C GLU A 125 11.88 -17.56 6.69
N ARG A 126 11.27 -18.50 5.93
CA ARG A 126 12.04 -19.47 5.14
C ARG A 126 12.97 -18.81 4.14
N ARG A 127 12.54 -17.71 3.50
CA ARG A 127 13.40 -16.94 2.59
C ARG A 127 14.59 -16.31 3.32
N TYR A 128 14.35 -15.75 4.50
CA TYR A 128 15.41 -15.17 5.32
C TYR A 128 16.45 -16.20 5.72
N VAL A 129 16.00 -17.36 6.24
CA VAL A 129 16.89 -18.45 6.65
C VAL A 129 17.68 -19.00 5.46
N ALA A 130 17.01 -19.27 4.34
CA ALA A 130 17.68 -19.75 3.13
C ALA A 130 18.73 -18.77 2.62
N GLY A 131 18.44 -17.47 2.65
CA GLY A 131 19.42 -16.43 2.30
C GLY A 131 20.64 -16.42 3.21
N LYS A 132 20.47 -16.65 4.50
CA LYS A 132 21.58 -16.77 5.46
C LYS A 132 22.42 -18.02 5.25
N LEU A 133 21.81 -19.12 4.86
CA LEU A 133 22.48 -20.41 4.62
C LEU A 133 23.01 -20.57 3.20
N GLY A 134 22.72 -19.63 2.28
CA GLY A 134 23.08 -19.74 0.86
C GLY A 134 22.36 -20.88 0.13
N THR A 135 21.24 -21.37 0.65
CA THR A 135 20.46 -22.46 0.06
C THR A 135 19.49 -21.94 -1.01
N LYS A 136 19.38 -22.66 -2.13
CA LYS A 136 18.37 -22.37 -3.15
C LYS A 136 16.98 -22.76 -2.63
N LEU A 137 16.02 -21.85 -2.77
CA LEU A 137 14.61 -22.14 -2.52
C LEU A 137 14.05 -22.82 -3.77
N SER A 138 13.61 -24.08 -3.65
CA SER A 138 12.70 -24.67 -4.63
C SER A 138 11.31 -24.09 -4.40
N ALA A 139 10.56 -23.74 -5.45
CA ALA A 139 9.13 -23.49 -5.33
C ALA A 139 8.51 -24.73 -4.67
N ALA A 140 7.61 -24.50 -3.69
CA ALA A 140 6.82 -25.61 -3.15
C ALA A 140 6.04 -26.24 -4.30
N ALA A 141 6.23 -27.52 -4.49
CA ALA A 141 5.47 -28.30 -5.44
C ALA A 141 4.00 -28.37 -5.00
#